data_a1ef526cc7cbc680889794940c8a573d
#
_entry.id   a1ef526cc7cbc680889794940c8a573d
#
_cell.length_a   1.000
_cell.length_b   1.000
_cell.length_c   1.000
_cell.angle_alpha   90.00
_cell.angle_beta   90.00
_cell.angle_gamma   90.00
#
_symmetry.space_group_name_H-M   'P 1'
#
loop_
_entity.id
_entity.type
_entity.pdbx_description
1 polymer ?
#
loop_
_entity_poly.entity_id
_entity_poly.type
_entity_poly.pdbx_seq_one_letter_code
_entity_poly.pdbx_strand_id
1 'polypeptide(L)'
;YQAAEGQLTMLRALVNSSVGAEVRRLRRAQRLSAIRDVLASIGAGDAETRRAVAVVSLLASADAGLAMVDHYGLTLAEAGIACAETTRALIDELTTQAAAPPPKDSRIQRGST
;
A
#
# COMPACT_ATOMS: atom_id res chain seq x y z
N TYR A 1 7.58 1.90 25.91
CA TYR A 1 8.94 2.10 25.38
C TYR A 1 9.65 0.80 25.10
N GLN A 2 9.73 -0.08 26.11
CA GLN A 2 10.43 -1.36 25.93
C GLN A 2 9.75 -2.26 24.91
N ALA A 3 8.42 -2.26 24.87
CA ALA A 3 7.69 -3.05 23.90
C ALA A 3 7.92 -2.54 22.48
N ALA A 4 7.95 -1.22 22.28
CA ALA A 4 8.20 -0.62 20.98
C ALA A 4 9.62 -0.88 20.51
N GLU A 5 10.61 -0.77 21.40
CA GLU A 5 11.99 -1.07 21.08
C GLU A 5 12.18 -2.55 20.75
N GLY A 6 11.50 -3.44 21.49
CA GLY A 6 11.52 -4.86 21.22
C GLY A 6 10.94 -5.19 19.84
N GLN A 7 9.86 -4.53 19.46
CA GLN A 7 9.26 -4.70 18.14
C GLN A 7 10.20 -4.24 17.02
N LEU A 8 10.87 -3.09 17.21
CA LEU A 8 11.84 -2.59 16.24
C LEU A 8 13.02 -3.54 16.09
N THR A 9 13.57 -4.03 17.22
CA THR A 9 14.68 -4.97 17.21
C THR A 9 14.31 -6.25 16.47
N MET A 10 13.13 -6.78 16.76
CA MET A 10 12.62 -7.97 16.10
C MET A 10 12.43 -7.74 14.59
N LEU A 11 11.85 -6.61 14.22
CA LEU A 11 11.60 -6.26 12.82
C LEU A 11 12.90 -6.14 12.04
N ARG A 12 13.93 -5.49 12.62
CA ARG A 12 15.24 -5.39 11.99
C ARG A 12 15.89 -6.76 11.83
N ALA A 13 15.79 -7.61 12.84
CA ALA A 13 16.32 -8.96 12.77
C ALA A 13 15.64 -9.78 11.68
N LEU A 14 14.32 -9.67 11.56
CA LEU A 14 13.56 -10.36 10.50
C LEU A 14 13.96 -9.86 9.12
N VAL A 15 14.11 -8.56 8.95
CA VAL A 15 14.50 -7.98 7.66
C VAL A 15 15.87 -8.46 7.22
N ASN A 16 16.78 -8.71 8.16
CA ASN A 16 18.16 -9.07 7.87
C ASN A 16 18.41 -10.57 7.88
N SER A 17 17.42 -11.43 8.13
CA SER A 17 17.59 -12.87 8.18
C SER A 17 17.02 -13.55 6.94
N SER A 18 17.55 -14.74 6.60
CA SER A 18 17.01 -15.54 5.50
C SER A 18 15.61 -16.05 5.80
N VAL A 19 15.35 -16.44 7.04
CA VAL A 19 14.01 -16.86 7.48
C VAL A 19 13.05 -15.68 7.39
N GLY A 20 13.49 -14.50 7.81
CA GLY A 20 12.70 -13.27 7.70
C GLY A 20 12.41 -12.92 6.25
N ALA A 21 13.35 -13.11 5.34
CA ALA A 21 13.13 -12.87 3.91
C ALA A 21 12.02 -13.78 3.36
N GLU A 22 12.01 -15.04 3.76
CA GLU A 22 10.97 -16.00 3.35
C GLU A 22 9.61 -15.62 3.91
N VAL A 23 9.54 -15.27 5.19
CA VAL A 23 8.29 -14.83 5.82
C VAL A 23 7.76 -13.57 5.14
N ARG A 24 8.64 -12.62 4.82
CA ARG A 24 8.24 -11.38 4.13
C ARG A 24 7.71 -11.68 2.74
N ARG A 25 8.33 -12.60 2.02
CA ARG A 25 7.87 -13.02 0.70
C ARG A 25 6.45 -13.59 0.74
N LEU A 26 6.19 -14.48 1.69
CA LEU A 26 4.86 -15.07 1.86
C LEU A 26 3.82 -14.03 2.25
N ARG A 27 4.15 -13.15 3.18
CA ARG A 27 3.23 -12.08 3.60
C ARG A 27 2.97 -11.09 2.48
N ARG A 28 3.98 -10.81 1.66
CA ARG A 28 3.81 -9.94 0.49
C ARG A 28 2.80 -10.55 -0.48
N ALA A 29 2.93 -11.84 -0.77
CA ALA A 29 2.00 -12.52 -1.66
C ALA A 29 0.56 -12.46 -1.13
N GLN A 30 0.37 -12.66 0.17
CA GLN A 30 -0.95 -12.57 0.80
C GLN A 30 -1.51 -11.15 0.71
N ARG A 31 -0.69 -10.13 0.97
CA ARG A 31 -1.13 -8.73 0.86
C ARG A 31 -1.50 -8.37 -0.56
N LEU A 32 -0.70 -8.79 -1.53
CA LEU A 32 -0.98 -8.52 -2.94
C LEU A 32 -2.33 -9.10 -3.36
N SER A 33 -2.61 -10.34 -2.95
CA SER A 33 -3.88 -10.99 -3.24
C SER A 33 -5.04 -10.24 -2.60
N ALA A 34 -4.92 -9.87 -1.32
CA ALA A 34 -5.96 -9.15 -0.60
C ALA A 34 -6.25 -7.78 -1.22
N ILE A 35 -5.20 -7.04 -1.58
CA ILE A 35 -5.33 -5.72 -2.20
C ILE A 35 -6.01 -5.84 -3.56
N ARG A 36 -5.62 -6.81 -4.38
CA ARG A 36 -6.23 -7.05 -5.68
C ARG A 36 -7.71 -7.37 -5.57
N ASP A 37 -8.07 -8.17 -4.57
CA ASP A 37 -9.47 -8.53 -4.32
C ASP A 37 -10.31 -7.30 -3.97
N VAL A 38 -9.79 -6.44 -3.09
CA VAL A 38 -10.47 -5.20 -2.72
C VAL A 38 -10.65 -4.29 -3.95
N LEU A 39 -9.60 -4.09 -4.73
CA LEU A 39 -9.64 -3.23 -5.90
C LEU A 39 -10.56 -3.77 -6.98
N ALA A 40 -10.59 -5.09 -7.17
CA ALA A 40 -11.53 -5.73 -8.09
C ALA A 40 -12.98 -5.49 -7.63
N SER A 41 -13.23 -5.55 -6.33
CA SER A 41 -14.57 -5.35 -5.79
C SER A 41 -15.10 -3.92 -5.97
N ILE A 42 -14.21 -2.94 -6.04
CA ILE A 42 -14.62 -1.53 -6.27
C ILE A 42 -14.61 -1.15 -7.75
N GLY A 43 -14.26 -2.06 -8.64
CA GLY A 43 -14.30 -1.81 -10.08
C GLY A 43 -13.13 -0.99 -10.62
N ALA A 44 -11.98 -1.00 -9.95
CA ALA A 44 -10.80 -0.29 -10.41
C ALA A 44 -10.29 -0.87 -11.74
N GLY A 45 -9.81 -0.01 -12.63
CA GLY A 45 -9.21 -0.43 -13.90
C GLY A 45 -7.88 -1.14 -13.69
N ASP A 46 -7.43 -1.89 -14.71
CA ASP A 46 -6.21 -2.69 -14.59
C ASP A 46 -4.97 -1.84 -14.32
N ALA A 47 -4.83 -0.72 -15.00
CA ALA A 47 -3.67 0.16 -14.80
C ALA A 47 -3.67 0.78 -13.41
N GLU A 48 -4.82 1.26 -12.94
CA GLU A 48 -4.98 1.82 -11.60
C GLU A 48 -4.74 0.75 -10.54
N THR A 49 -5.22 -0.46 -10.76
CA THR A 49 -5.01 -1.58 -9.84
C THR A 49 -3.53 -1.89 -9.70
N ARG A 50 -2.79 -1.96 -10.80
CA ARG A 50 -1.36 -2.25 -10.76
C ARG A 50 -0.59 -1.20 -9.97
N ARG A 51 -0.89 0.08 -10.22
CA ARG A 51 -0.22 1.18 -9.50
C ARG A 51 -0.57 1.16 -8.01
N ALA A 52 -1.84 0.97 -7.68
CA ALA A 52 -2.30 0.93 -6.29
C ALA A 52 -1.69 -0.25 -5.53
N VAL A 53 -1.64 -1.42 -6.15
CA VAL A 53 -1.02 -2.60 -5.55
C VAL A 53 0.45 -2.34 -5.23
N ALA A 54 1.17 -1.72 -6.15
CA ALA A 54 2.58 -1.40 -5.95
C ALA A 54 2.78 -0.44 -4.76
N VAL A 55 2.01 0.65 -4.72
CA VAL A 55 2.14 1.67 -3.67
C VAL A 55 1.73 1.11 -2.31
N VAL A 56 0.58 0.47 -2.23
CA VAL A 56 0.08 -0.06 -0.95
C VAL A 56 1.00 -1.16 -0.42
N SER A 57 1.50 -2.03 -1.31
CA SER A 57 2.43 -3.09 -0.92
C SER A 57 3.73 -2.51 -0.38
N LEU A 58 4.25 -1.47 -1.01
CA LEU A 58 5.46 -0.80 -0.54
C LEU A 58 5.23 -0.15 0.82
N LEU A 59 4.14 0.61 0.98
CA LEU A 59 3.83 1.28 2.25
C LEU A 59 3.62 0.27 3.39
N ALA A 60 3.08 -0.90 3.10
CA ALA A 60 2.84 -1.93 4.10
C ALA A 60 4.07 -2.79 4.38
N SER A 61 5.21 -2.51 3.75
CA SER A 61 6.42 -3.31 3.93
C SER A 61 7.14 -2.94 5.23
N ALA A 62 7.87 -3.91 5.77
CA ALA A 62 8.75 -3.67 6.92
C ALA A 62 9.84 -2.65 6.59
N ASP A 63 10.36 -2.68 5.37
CA ASP A 63 11.39 -1.74 4.93
C ASP A 63 10.89 -0.30 4.96
N ALA A 64 9.67 -0.04 4.52
CA ALA A 64 9.07 1.29 4.56
C ALA A 64 8.88 1.76 6.00
N GLY A 65 8.40 0.88 6.88
CA GLY A 65 8.23 1.20 8.30
C GLY A 65 9.55 1.58 8.95
N LEU A 66 10.59 0.80 8.71
CA LEU A 66 11.93 1.09 9.22
C LEU A 66 12.50 2.40 8.66
N ALA A 67 12.28 2.66 7.38
CA ALA A 67 12.73 3.91 6.76
C ALA A 67 12.04 5.12 7.40
N MET A 68 10.75 5.03 7.66
CA MET A 68 10.01 6.12 8.33
C MET A 68 10.55 6.40 9.72
N VAL A 69 10.93 5.36 10.46
CA VAL A 69 11.54 5.51 11.78
C VAL A 69 12.95 6.10 11.66
N ASP A 70 13.79 5.52 10.80
CA ASP A 70 15.20 5.83 10.75
C ASP A 70 15.51 7.17 10.06
N HIS A 71 14.73 7.52 9.03
CA HIS A 71 15.03 8.70 8.21
C HIS A 71 14.11 9.88 8.49
N TYR A 72 12.91 9.62 9.02
CA TYR A 72 11.90 10.67 9.17
C TYR A 72 11.46 10.87 10.61
N GLY A 73 12.04 10.12 11.54
CA GLY A 73 11.83 10.34 12.97
C GLY A 73 10.47 9.93 13.51
N LEU A 74 9.71 9.13 12.77
CA LEU A 74 8.44 8.62 13.26
C LEU A 74 8.65 7.46 14.23
N THR A 75 7.70 7.27 15.15
CA THR A 75 7.63 6.01 15.88
C THR A 75 7.06 4.93 14.96
N LEU A 76 7.26 3.68 15.32
CA LEU A 76 6.69 2.57 14.55
C LEU A 76 5.15 2.65 14.50
N ALA A 77 4.52 3.05 15.60
CA ALA A 77 3.08 3.26 15.66
C ALA A 77 2.63 4.37 14.71
N GLU A 78 3.35 5.50 14.68
CA GLU A 78 3.06 6.60 13.76
C GLU A 78 3.22 6.19 12.31
N ALA A 79 4.26 5.41 11.99
CA ALA A 79 4.46 4.88 10.65
C ALA A 79 3.29 3.98 10.22
N GLY A 80 2.81 3.12 11.12
CA GLY A 80 1.66 2.27 10.84
C GLY A 80 0.39 3.07 10.58
N ILE A 81 0.13 4.10 11.38
CA ILE A 81 -1.02 4.98 11.20
C ILE A 81 -0.94 5.70 9.85
N ALA A 82 0.23 6.24 9.52
CA ALA A 82 0.43 6.95 8.26
C ALA A 82 0.18 6.03 7.05
N CYS A 83 0.67 4.80 7.11
CA CYS A 83 0.44 3.82 6.05
C CYS A 83 -1.04 3.48 5.92
N ALA A 84 -1.73 3.27 7.03
CA ALA A 84 -3.16 2.93 7.02
C ALA A 84 -4.01 4.08 6.46
N GLU A 85 -3.73 5.31 6.88
CA GLU A 85 -4.45 6.49 6.40
C GLU A 85 -4.24 6.72 4.91
N THR A 86 -3.00 6.60 4.45
CA THR A 86 -2.67 6.76 3.02
C THR A 86 -3.33 5.68 2.17
N THR A 87 -3.31 4.44 2.64
CA THR A 87 -3.96 3.33 1.95
C THR A 87 -5.47 3.57 1.84
N ARG A 88 -6.10 4.00 2.94
CA ARG A 88 -7.53 4.29 2.95
C ARG A 88 -7.88 5.42 1.97
N ALA A 89 -7.09 6.50 1.98
CA ALA A 89 -7.30 7.62 1.07
C ALA A 89 -7.19 7.19 -0.39
N LEU A 90 -6.21 6.33 -0.71
CA LEU A 90 -6.03 5.82 -2.06
C LEU A 90 -7.22 4.96 -2.50
N ILE A 91 -7.69 4.08 -1.63
CA ILE A 91 -8.85 3.22 -1.92
C ILE A 91 -10.10 4.07 -2.12
N ASP A 92 -10.30 5.08 -1.27
CA ASP A 92 -11.45 6.00 -1.40
C ASP A 92 -11.40 6.75 -2.73
N GLU A 93 -10.23 7.22 -3.14
CA GLU A 93 -10.05 7.91 -4.42
C GLU A 93 -10.38 6.99 -5.59
N LEU A 94 -9.87 5.76 -5.57
CA LEU A 94 -10.14 4.79 -6.62
C LEU A 94 -11.62 4.40 -6.67
N THR A 95 -12.26 4.29 -5.52
CA THR A 95 -13.69 4.01 -5.43
C THR A 95 -14.49 5.15 -6.07
N THR A 96 -14.13 6.39 -5.77
CA THR A 96 -14.75 7.56 -6.36
C THR A 96 -14.57 7.61 -7.88
N GLN A 97 -13.36 7.34 -8.37
CA GLN A 97 -13.08 7.32 -9.80
C GLN A 97 -13.85 6.23 -10.51
N ALA A 98 -13.95 5.04 -9.93
CA ALA A 98 -14.68 3.92 -10.52
C ALA A 98 -16.18 4.20 -10.62
N ALA A 99 -16.75 4.96 -9.67
CA ALA A 99 -18.15 5.33 -9.66
C ALA A 99 -18.46 6.56 -10.52
N ALA A 100 -17.44 7.34 -10.90
CA ALA A 100 -17.63 8.57 -11.66
C ALA A 100 -18.01 8.27 -13.11
N PRO A 101 -18.85 9.12 -13.74
CA PRO A 101 -19.11 8.98 -15.17
C PRO A 101 -17.87 9.31 -15.97
N PRO A 102 -17.75 8.80 -17.23
CA PRO A 102 -16.59 9.11 -18.06
C PRO A 102 -16.43 10.61 -18.28
N PRO A 103 -15.19 11.12 -18.37
CA PRO A 103 -14.97 12.54 -18.62
C PRO A 103 -15.60 13.00 -19.92
N LYS A 104 -16.23 14.17 -19.88
CA LYS A 104 -16.86 14.76 -21.08
C LYS A 104 -15.84 15.00 -22.18
N ASP A 105 -14.63 15.43 -21.83
CA ASP A 105 -13.58 15.74 -22.79
C ASP A 105 -13.21 14.52 -23.66
N SER A 106 -13.13 13.36 -23.05
CA SER A 106 -12.85 12.12 -23.79
C SER A 106 -13.91 11.81 -24.83
N ARG A 107 -15.19 12.06 -24.50
CA ARG A 107 -16.28 11.84 -25.44
C ARG A 107 -16.31 12.87 -26.56
N ILE A 108 -16.03 14.12 -26.24
CA ILE A 108 -15.95 15.20 -27.22
C ILE A 108 -14.84 14.94 -28.21
N GLN A 109 -13.66 14.56 -27.74
CA GLN A 109 -12.51 14.25 -28.58
C GLN A 109 -12.82 13.09 -29.54
N ARG A 110 -13.47 12.06 -29.04
CA ARG A 110 -13.86 10.92 -29.88
C ARG A 110 -14.94 11.30 -30.88
N GLY A 111 -15.86 12.17 -30.48
CA GLY A 111 -16.92 12.64 -31.36
C GLY A 111 -16.42 13.57 -32.45
N SER A 112 -15.31 14.27 -32.25
CA SER A 112 -14.75 15.19 -33.21
C SER A 112 -13.90 14.50 -34.27
N THR A 113 -13.58 13.26 -34.06
CA THR A 113 -12.84 12.48 -35.06
C THR A 113 -13.75 11.61 -35.87
#